data_cb1d105d5a92d5cf7ccca061fb1a6fe9
#
_entry.id   cb1d105d5a92d5cf7ccca061fb1a6fe9
#
_cell.length_a   1.000
_cell.length_b   1.000
_cell.length_c   1.000
_cell.angle_alpha   90.00
_cell.angle_beta   90.00
_cell.angle_gamma   90.00
#
_symmetry.space_group_name_H-M   'P 1'
#
loop_
_entity.id
_entity.type
_entity.pdbx_description
1 polymer ?
#
loop_
_entity_poly.entity_id
_entity_poly.type
_entity_poly.pdbx_seq_one_letter_code
_entity_poly.pdbx_strand_id
1 'polypeptide(L)' 'MTATTLQTLLAELGYEGETIGTALNQEFVRRQDRAETPLHEGDAVEIVTPRQGG' A
#
# COMPACT_ATOMS: atom_id res chain seq x y z
N MET A 1 -6.59 -12.79 -6.09
CA MET A 1 -6.46 -11.37 -5.70
C MET A 1 -7.17 -10.49 -6.71
N THR A 2 -8.02 -9.62 -6.22
CA THR A 2 -8.79 -8.75 -7.10
C THR A 2 -8.12 -7.40 -7.33
N ALA A 3 -7.24 -6.99 -6.41
CA ALA A 3 -6.57 -5.71 -6.54
C ALA A 3 -5.54 -5.78 -7.67
N THR A 4 -5.49 -4.75 -8.49
CA THR A 4 -4.55 -4.69 -9.61
C THR A 4 -3.41 -3.72 -9.36
N THR A 5 -3.61 -2.77 -8.44
CA THR A 5 -2.57 -1.82 -8.08
C THR A 5 -2.49 -1.73 -6.57
N LEU A 6 -1.40 -1.14 -6.10
CA LEU A 6 -1.24 -0.95 -4.67
C LEU A 6 -2.37 -0.08 -4.13
N GLN A 7 -2.77 0.93 -4.88
CA GLN A 7 -3.87 1.80 -4.46
C GLN A 7 -5.16 1.02 -4.25
N THR A 8 -5.50 0.14 -5.19
CA THR A 8 -6.73 -0.62 -5.07
C THR A 8 -6.67 -1.63 -3.94
N LEU A 9 -5.50 -2.18 -3.68
CA LEU A 9 -5.35 -3.10 -2.56
C LEU A 9 -5.63 -2.38 -1.24
N LEU A 10 -5.08 -1.18 -1.10
CA LEU A 10 -5.29 -0.42 0.14
C LEU A 10 -6.75 -0.08 0.34
N ALA A 11 -7.45 0.22 -0.75
CA ALA A 11 -8.88 0.50 -0.65
C ALA A 11 -9.65 -0.75 -0.20
N GLU A 12 -9.26 -1.90 -0.72
CA GLU A 12 -9.93 -3.14 -0.33
C GLU A 12 -9.69 -3.48 1.13
N LEU A 13 -8.52 -3.13 1.64
CA LEU A 13 -8.17 -3.44 3.02
C LEU A 13 -8.68 -2.39 4.00
N GLY A 14 -9.26 -1.30 3.49
CA GLY A 14 -9.83 -0.28 4.37
C GLY A 14 -8.85 0.80 4.77
N TYR A 15 -7.73 0.93 4.08
CA TYR A 15 -6.76 1.96 4.41
C TYR A 15 -6.95 3.24 3.62
N GLU A 16 -7.97 3.29 2.80
CA GLU A 16 -8.22 4.49 2.02
C GLU A 16 -8.46 5.67 2.95
N GLY A 17 -7.76 6.77 2.70
CA GLY A 17 -7.89 7.93 3.56
C GLY A 17 -7.01 7.92 4.78
N GLU A 18 -6.32 6.82 5.04
CA GLU A 18 -5.44 6.73 6.19
C GLU A 18 -4.06 7.27 5.85
N THR A 19 -3.40 7.78 6.88
CA THR A 19 -2.00 8.19 6.72
C THR A 19 -1.11 6.99 6.99
N ILE A 20 -0.60 6.41 5.93
CA ILE A 20 0.23 5.21 6.05
C ILE A 20 1.42 5.29 5.11
N GLY A 21 2.42 4.49 5.42
CA GLY A 21 3.52 4.28 4.51
C GLY A 21 3.38 2.91 3.86
N THR A 22 3.85 2.78 2.64
CA THR A 22 3.74 1.52 1.91
C THR A 22 5.06 1.15 1.28
N ALA A 23 5.31 -0.14 1.17
CA ALA A 23 6.47 -0.67 0.46
C ALA A 23 6.04 -1.90 -0.31
N LEU A 24 6.63 -2.07 -1.48
CA LEU A 24 6.37 -3.23 -2.32
C LEU A 24 7.69 -3.93 -2.57
N ASN A 25 7.77 -5.19 -2.15
CA ASN A 25 8.99 -5.98 -2.28
C ASN A 25 10.18 -5.22 -1.70
N GLN A 26 9.96 -4.62 -0.53
CA GLN A 26 10.98 -3.91 0.25
C GLN A 26 11.40 -2.58 -0.37
N GLU A 27 10.63 -2.09 -1.33
CA GLU A 27 10.87 -0.78 -1.92
C GLU A 27 9.75 0.16 -1.54
N PHE A 28 10.12 1.29 -0.96
CA PHE A 28 9.14 2.29 -0.56
C PHE A 28 8.37 2.81 -1.76
N VAL A 29 7.05 2.92 -1.60
CA VAL A 29 6.17 3.44 -2.64
C VAL A 29 5.47 4.67 -2.09
N ARG A 30 5.69 5.81 -2.72
CA ARG A 30 5.08 7.05 -2.28
C ARG A 30 3.59 7.04 -2.54
N ARG A 31 2.88 7.85 -1.76
CA ARG A 31 1.44 7.91 -1.89
C ARG A 31 0.99 8.19 -3.32
N GLN A 32 1.65 9.13 -3.98
CA GLN A 32 1.23 9.51 -5.33
C GLN A 32 1.58 8.47 -6.37
N ASP A 33 2.39 7.49 -6.02
CA ASP A 33 2.78 6.44 -6.95
C ASP A 33 1.96 5.17 -6.80
N ARG A 34 1.11 5.10 -5.80
CA ARG A 34 0.40 3.85 -5.51
C ARG A 34 -0.54 3.44 -6.62
N ALA A 35 -1.20 4.40 -7.24
CA ALA A 35 -2.15 4.09 -8.31
C ALA A 35 -1.45 3.58 -9.56
N GLU A 36 -0.16 3.85 -9.68
CA GLU A 36 0.62 3.44 -10.84
C GLU A 36 1.53 2.26 -10.53
N THR A 37 1.38 1.67 -9.36
CA THR A 37 2.20 0.54 -8.94
C THR A 37 1.40 -0.74 -9.10
N PRO A 38 1.66 -1.52 -10.15
CA PRO A 38 0.90 -2.75 -10.35
C PRO A 38 1.31 -3.82 -9.35
N LEU A 39 0.36 -4.68 -9.03
CA LEU A 39 0.61 -5.80 -8.15
C LEU A 39 0.53 -7.10 -8.94
N HIS A 40 1.41 -8.04 -8.57
CA HIS A 40 1.45 -9.35 -9.18
C HIS A 40 1.45 -10.39 -8.09
N GLU A 41 1.05 -11.59 -8.42
CA GLU A 41 1.08 -12.67 -7.45
C GLU A 41 2.49 -12.88 -6.94
N GLY A 42 2.57 -13.08 -5.64
CA GLY A 42 3.86 -13.27 -5.01
C GLY A 42 4.50 -12.00 -4.49
N ASP A 43 3.93 -10.85 -4.83
CA ASP A 43 4.47 -9.59 -4.32
C ASP A 43 4.26 -9.47 -2.82
N ALA A 44 5.24 -8.89 -2.15
CA ALA A 44 5.16 -8.64 -0.71
C ALA A 44 4.87 -7.16 -0.49
N VAL A 45 3.75 -6.90 0.18
CA VAL A 45 3.33 -5.53 0.47
C VAL A 45 3.47 -5.29 1.96
N GLU A 46 4.11 -4.18 2.32
CA GLU A 46 4.26 -3.77 3.71
C GLU A 46 3.52 -2.46 3.94
N ILE A 47 2.78 -2.42 5.03
CA ILE A 47 2.03 -1.23 5.39
C ILE A 47 2.47 -0.80 6.78
N VAL A 48 2.88 0.46 6.89
CA VAL A 48 3.32 1.02 8.15
C VAL A 48 2.32 2.09 8.56
N THR A 49 1.69 1.89 9.70
CA THR A 49 0.75 2.87 10.23
C THR A 49 1.47 3.66 11.31
N PRO A 50 1.57 4.98 11.17
CA PRO A 50 2.23 5.78 12.19
C PRO A 50 1.44 5.74 13.48
N ARG A 51 2.16 5.65 14.57
CA ARG A 51 1.54 5.66 15.86
C ARG A 51 1.82 6.97 16.53
N GLN A 52 0.75 7.63 16.87
CA GLN A 52 0.87 8.92 17.50
C GLN A 52 1.16 8.76 18.97
N GLY A 53 2.22 9.40 19.36
CA GLY A 53 2.50 9.63 20.74
C GLY A 53 2.23 8.47 21.63
N GLY A 54 2.37 7.56 21.02
CA GLY A 54 2.08 6.40 21.84
C GLY A 54 0.76 6.26 21.81
#